data_83dac1c92d517c9d14bcdaff5ddb227e
#
_entry.id   83dac1c92d517c9d14bcdaff5ddb227e
#
_cell.length_a   1.000
_cell.length_b   1.000
_cell.length_c   1.000
_cell.angle_alpha   90.00
_cell.angle_beta   90.00
_cell.angle_gamma   90.00
#
_symmetry.space_group_name_H-M   'P 1'
#
loop_
_entity.id
_entity.type
_entity.pdbx_description
1 polymer ?
#
loop_
_entity_poly.entity_id
_entity_poly.type
_entity_poly.pdbx_seq_one_letter_code
_entity_poly.pdbx_strand_id
1 'polypeptide(L)'
;MKFGFVIPWADAADVGDLAATAEEAGWDGLFVWEPVWGVDAWISLGLAAVRTSKIRLGTMLTPPSRRRPWELASQVATVDRISDGRVTLSVGLGATDSGFETF
;
A
#
# COMPACT_ATOMS: atom_id res chain seq x y z
N MET A 1 20.04 7.55 -6.43
CA MET A 1 19.18 6.36 -6.63
C MET A 1 18.27 6.20 -5.43
N LYS A 2 17.02 5.83 -5.66
CA LYS A 2 16.05 5.63 -4.59
C LYS A 2 15.76 4.14 -4.41
N PHE A 3 15.53 3.73 -3.16
CA PHE A 3 15.26 2.34 -2.83
C PHE A 3 13.94 2.23 -2.09
N GLY A 4 13.12 1.26 -2.51
CA GLY A 4 11.86 0.93 -1.87
C GLY A 4 11.95 -0.42 -1.15
N PHE A 5 11.17 -0.54 -0.09
CA PHE A 5 11.03 -1.76 0.70
C PHE A 5 9.64 -2.34 0.46
N VAL A 6 9.54 -3.63 0.15
CA VAL A 6 8.27 -4.30 -0.10
C VAL A 6 7.92 -5.22 1.06
N ILE A 7 6.70 -5.08 1.60
CA ILE A 7 6.18 -5.96 2.64
C ILE A 7 5.14 -6.88 1.99
N PRO A 8 5.46 -8.15 1.74
CA PRO A 8 4.49 -9.10 1.16
C PRO A 8 3.48 -9.59 2.18
N TRP A 9 3.87 -9.76 3.43
CA TRP A 9 3.05 -10.28 4.51
C TRP A 9 3.36 -9.55 5.81
N ALA A 10 2.32 -9.08 6.50
CA ALA A 10 2.44 -8.51 7.84
C ALA A 10 1.08 -8.48 8.49
N ASP A 11 1.03 -8.51 9.80
CA ASP A 11 -0.20 -8.21 10.52
C ASP A 11 -0.53 -6.73 10.34
N ALA A 12 -1.82 -6.42 10.26
CA ALA A 12 -2.28 -5.05 10.02
C ALA A 12 -1.66 -4.05 11.01
N ALA A 13 -1.57 -4.42 12.27
CA ALA A 13 -1.02 -3.56 13.31
C ALA A 13 0.48 -3.28 13.14
N ASP A 14 1.20 -4.19 12.49
CA ASP A 14 2.66 -4.07 12.35
C ASP A 14 3.09 -3.16 11.21
N VAL A 15 2.22 -2.90 10.24
CA VAL A 15 2.56 -2.11 9.06
C VAL A 15 3.00 -0.69 9.44
N GLY A 16 2.32 -0.08 10.41
CA GLY A 16 2.69 1.25 10.89
C GLY A 16 4.08 1.29 11.49
N ASP A 17 4.42 0.32 12.32
CA ASP A 17 5.74 0.24 12.95
C ASP A 17 6.85 -0.06 11.93
N LEU A 18 6.55 -0.96 10.98
CA LEU A 18 7.49 -1.27 9.90
C LEU A 18 7.75 -0.04 9.02
N ALA A 19 6.71 0.73 8.74
CA ALA A 19 6.85 1.97 7.95
C ALA A 19 7.72 2.99 8.68
N ALA A 20 7.49 3.18 9.98
CA ALA A 20 8.30 4.09 10.78
C ALA A 20 9.77 3.64 10.83
N THR A 21 10.00 2.34 11.01
CA THR A 21 11.34 1.77 11.02
C THR A 21 12.04 1.94 9.68
N ALA A 22 11.33 1.68 8.57
CA ALA A 22 11.89 1.84 7.23
C ALA A 22 12.26 3.31 6.97
N GLU A 23 11.42 4.24 7.39
CA GLU A 23 11.70 5.67 7.24
C GLU A 23 12.94 6.09 8.03
N GLU A 24 13.05 5.66 9.28
CA GLU A 24 14.22 5.93 10.11
C GLU A 24 15.49 5.34 9.53
N ALA A 25 15.39 4.17 8.89
CA ALA A 25 16.53 3.52 8.28
C ALA A 25 16.94 4.16 6.93
N GLY A 26 16.20 5.15 6.45
CA GLY A 26 16.55 5.88 5.23
C GLY A 26 15.99 5.32 3.94
N TRP A 27 15.01 4.40 4.00
CA TRP A 27 14.33 3.92 2.80
C TRP A 27 13.48 5.04 2.19
N ASP A 28 13.45 5.10 0.86
CA ASP A 28 12.70 6.13 0.15
C ASP A 28 11.23 5.78 -0.06
N GLY A 29 10.90 4.50 -0.08
CA GLY A 29 9.52 4.03 -0.28
C GLY A 29 9.24 2.75 0.46
N LEU A 30 7.97 2.59 0.84
CA LEU A 30 7.43 1.37 1.40
C LEU A 30 6.22 0.95 0.59
N PHE A 31 6.21 -0.31 0.16
CA PHE A 31 5.13 -0.86 -0.65
C PHE A 31 4.60 -2.13 -0.01
N VAL A 32 3.30 -2.33 -0.10
CA VAL A 32 2.65 -3.52 0.42
C VAL A 32 2.02 -4.31 -0.72
N TRP A 33 1.88 -5.62 -0.54
CA TRP A 33 1.09 -6.45 -1.43
C TRP A 33 -0.39 -6.21 -1.16
N GLU A 34 -1.21 -6.40 -2.19
CA GLU A 34 -2.66 -6.32 -2.08
C GLU A 34 -3.28 -7.69 -2.32
N PRO A 35 -3.36 -8.54 -1.29
CA PRO A 35 -3.96 -9.87 -1.44
C PRO A 35 -5.49 -9.77 -1.52
N VAL A 36 -6.11 -10.75 -2.16
CA VAL A 36 -7.57 -10.89 -2.13
C VAL A 36 -8.02 -11.28 -0.74
N TRP A 37 -7.31 -12.23 -0.16
CA TRP A 37 -7.59 -12.74 1.18
C TRP A 37 -6.51 -12.25 2.14
N GLY A 38 -6.94 -11.60 3.19
CA GLY A 38 -6.02 -11.13 4.21
C GLY A 38 -6.14 -9.64 4.51
N VAL A 39 -5.02 -9.02 4.80
CA VAL A 39 -4.98 -7.63 5.26
C VAL A 39 -5.24 -6.66 4.11
N ASP A 40 -6.13 -5.70 4.35
CA ASP A 40 -6.42 -4.66 3.36
C ASP A 40 -5.22 -3.72 3.19
N ALA A 41 -4.73 -3.61 1.97
CA ALA A 41 -3.55 -2.82 1.66
C ALA A 41 -3.77 -1.33 1.90
N TRP A 42 -4.90 -0.78 1.48
CA TRP A 42 -5.14 0.67 1.56
C TRP A 42 -5.40 1.14 2.98
N ILE A 43 -6.06 0.32 3.81
CA ILE A 43 -6.19 0.61 5.24
C ILE A 43 -4.81 0.56 5.91
N SER A 44 -3.99 -0.43 5.58
CA SER A 44 -2.63 -0.54 6.10
C SER A 44 -1.76 0.65 5.70
N LEU A 45 -1.88 1.12 4.46
CA LEU A 45 -1.17 2.31 4.00
C LEU A 45 -1.64 3.58 4.73
N GLY A 46 -2.92 3.64 5.08
CA GLY A 46 -3.43 4.73 5.94
C GLY A 46 -2.75 4.76 7.29
N LEU A 47 -2.57 3.60 7.91
CA LEU A 47 -1.83 3.49 9.18
C LEU A 47 -0.36 3.90 8.99
N ALA A 48 0.28 3.43 7.93
CA ALA A 48 1.66 3.81 7.63
C ALA A 48 1.78 5.33 7.41
N ALA A 49 0.79 5.94 6.76
CA ALA A 49 0.80 7.38 6.48
C ALA A 49 0.82 8.22 7.75
N VAL A 50 0.04 7.83 8.77
CA VAL A 50 0.00 8.59 10.04
C VAL A 50 1.24 8.35 10.91
N ARG A 51 1.98 7.28 10.66
CA ARG A 51 3.19 6.93 11.42
C ARG A 51 4.48 7.46 10.79
N THR A 52 4.40 8.07 9.62
CA THR A 52 5.57 8.53 8.86
C THR A 52 5.36 9.95 8.36
N SER A 53 6.43 10.59 7.86
CA SER A 53 6.35 11.96 7.37
C SER A 53 6.98 12.19 6.00
N LYS A 54 7.87 11.31 5.52
CA LYS A 54 8.65 11.53 4.30
C LYS A 54 8.60 10.37 3.32
N ILE A 55 8.53 9.14 3.80
CA ILE A 55 8.63 7.95 2.97
C ILE A 55 7.44 7.85 2.02
N ARG A 56 7.69 7.49 0.77
CA ARG A 56 6.62 7.21 -0.17
C ARG A 56 5.92 5.91 0.19
N LEU A 57 4.62 5.86 -0.08
CA LEU A 57 3.77 4.75 0.32
C LEU A 57 2.97 4.28 -0.88
N GLY A 58 2.88 2.99 -1.08
CA GLY A 58 2.10 2.46 -2.19
C GLY A 58 1.89 0.96 -2.14
N THR A 59 1.28 0.46 -3.19
CA THR A 59 1.08 -0.98 -3.36
C THR A 59 2.03 -1.50 -4.44
N MET A 60 2.38 -2.76 -4.32
CA MET A 60 3.13 -3.47 -5.33
C MET A 60 2.46 -4.82 -5.55
N LEU A 61 1.41 -4.79 -6.26
CA LEU A 61 0.64 -3.75 -6.95
C LEU A 61 -0.85 -3.81 -6.59
N THR A 62 -1.66 -2.88 -7.11
CA THR A 62 -3.12 -2.91 -7.00
C THR A 62 -3.71 -3.38 -8.32
N PRO A 63 -4.47 -4.50 -8.36
CA PRO A 63 -5.27 -4.85 -9.52
C PRO A 63 -6.56 -4.02 -9.54
N PRO A 64 -6.74 -3.10 -10.50
CA PRO A 64 -7.93 -2.23 -10.50
C PRO A 64 -9.24 -2.99 -10.71
N SER A 65 -9.18 -4.19 -11.31
CA SER A 65 -10.36 -5.02 -11.55
C SER A 65 -11.00 -5.55 -10.27
N ARG A 66 -10.30 -5.48 -9.14
CA ARG A 66 -10.78 -5.99 -7.86
C ARG A 66 -11.94 -5.18 -7.28
N ARG A 67 -12.04 -3.91 -7.62
CA ARG A 67 -13.06 -3.01 -7.07
C ARG A 67 -13.55 -2.00 -8.09
N ARG A 68 -14.60 -1.28 -7.73
CA ARG A 68 -15.13 -0.24 -8.61
C ARG A 68 -14.14 0.93 -8.71
N PRO A 69 -14.05 1.59 -9.88
CA PRO A 69 -13.09 2.68 -10.06
C PRO A 69 -13.23 3.81 -9.04
N TRP A 70 -14.45 4.16 -8.65
CA TRP A 70 -14.66 5.22 -7.66
C TRP A 70 -14.23 4.81 -6.25
N GLU A 71 -14.31 3.52 -5.92
CA GLU A 71 -13.82 3.02 -4.64
C GLU A 71 -12.30 3.14 -4.57
N LEU A 72 -11.62 2.70 -5.62
CA LEU A 72 -10.16 2.83 -5.70
C LEU A 72 -9.74 4.30 -5.66
N ALA A 73 -10.40 5.15 -6.45
CA ALA A 73 -10.11 6.58 -6.48
C ALA A 73 -10.25 7.21 -5.10
N SER A 74 -11.31 6.86 -4.37
CA SER A 74 -11.55 7.36 -3.02
C SER A 74 -10.49 6.90 -2.03
N GLN A 75 -10.13 5.63 -2.07
CA GLN A 75 -9.10 5.06 -1.18
C GLN A 75 -7.74 5.72 -1.42
N VAL A 76 -7.34 5.80 -2.68
CA VAL A 76 -6.06 6.41 -3.05
C VAL A 76 -6.01 7.89 -2.65
N ALA A 77 -7.05 8.64 -2.98
CA ALA A 77 -7.11 10.06 -2.65
C ALA A 77 -7.09 10.29 -1.15
N THR A 78 -7.76 9.43 -0.38
CA THR A 78 -7.81 9.57 1.08
C THR A 78 -6.42 9.35 1.69
N VAL A 79 -5.75 8.28 1.31
CA VAL A 79 -4.39 8.00 1.83
C VAL A 79 -3.40 9.06 1.35
N ASP A 80 -3.53 9.51 0.11
CA ASP A 80 -2.68 10.57 -0.41
C ASP A 80 -2.83 11.85 0.42
N ARG A 81 -4.05 12.18 0.80
CA ARG A 81 -4.34 13.34 1.64
C ARG A 81 -3.77 13.19 3.05
N ILE A 82 -3.97 12.02 3.66
CA ILE A 82 -3.42 11.72 5.00
C ILE A 82 -1.89 11.82 4.98
N SER A 83 -1.27 11.36 3.92
CA SER A 83 0.18 11.32 3.78
C SER A 83 0.81 12.62 3.24
N ASP A 84 0.00 13.62 2.96
CA ASP A 84 0.45 14.89 2.36
C ASP A 84 1.16 14.66 1.01
N GLY A 85 0.52 13.87 0.14
CA GLY A 85 0.96 13.68 -1.24
C GLY A 85 2.05 12.63 -1.45
N ARG A 86 2.17 11.65 -0.56
CA ARG A 86 3.24 10.64 -0.65
C ARG A 86 2.83 9.31 -1.27
N VAL A 87 1.60 9.20 -1.80
CA VAL A 87 1.13 7.93 -2.37
C VAL A 87 1.67 7.70 -3.77
N THR A 88 2.08 6.49 -4.04
CA THR A 88 2.36 5.97 -5.37
C THR A 88 1.40 4.82 -5.63
N LEU A 89 0.56 4.97 -6.64
CA LEU A 89 -0.35 3.90 -7.07
C LEU A 89 0.29 3.11 -8.20
N SER A 90 0.57 1.84 -7.94
CA SER A 90 1.04 0.91 -8.96
C SER A 90 -0.09 -0.03 -9.33
N VAL A 91 -0.37 -0.18 -10.59
CA VAL A 91 -1.48 -1.01 -11.07
C VAL A 91 -0.97 -2.14 -11.95
N GLY A 92 -1.72 -3.23 -11.97
CA GLY A 92 -1.41 -4.40 -12.77
C GLY A 92 -2.59 -5.36 -12.82
N LEU A 93 -2.43 -6.47 -13.53
CA LEU A 93 -3.51 -7.45 -13.68
C LEU A 93 -3.70 -8.35 -12.45
N GLY A 94 -2.67 -8.47 -11.64
CA GLY A 94 -2.67 -9.40 -10.53
C GLY A 94 -2.30 -10.82 -10.98
N ALA A 95 -2.12 -11.72 -10.00
CA ALA A 95 -1.80 -13.10 -10.26
C ALA A 95 -3.07 -13.93 -10.38
N THR A 96 -3.11 -14.85 -11.35
CA THR A 96 -4.30 -15.70 -11.59
C THR A 96 -4.56 -16.69 -10.46
N ASP A 97 -3.54 -17.02 -9.69
CA ASP A 97 -3.64 -17.95 -8.56
C ASP A 97 -3.97 -17.25 -7.23
N SER A 98 -4.23 -15.96 -7.26
CA SER A 98 -4.51 -15.19 -6.04
C SER A 98 -6.00 -15.01 -5.74
N GLY A 99 -6.87 -15.60 -6.54
CA GLY A 99 -8.32 -15.57 -6.34
C GLY A 99 -9.04 -14.39 -6.98
N PHE A 100 -8.37 -13.58 -7.76
CA PHE A 100 -9.00 -12.41 -8.38
C PHE A 100 -10.10 -12.77 -9.36
N GLU A 101 -10.00 -13.90 -10.04
CA GLU A 101 -11.04 -14.37 -10.95
C GLU A 101 -12.33 -14.81 -10.23
N THR A 102 -12.31 -14.94 -8.90
CA THR A 102 -13.49 -15.23 -8.10
C THR A 102 -14.46 -14.05 -8.04
N PHE A 103 -13.97 -12.89 -8.33
CA PHE A 103 -14.70 -11.64 -8.29
C PHE A 103 -14.82 -11.04 -9.69
#